data_c41af60ca9b8279bd186978318ddac7f
#
_entry.id   c41af60ca9b8279bd186978318ddac7f
#
_cell.length_a   1.000
_cell.length_b   1.000
_cell.length_c   1.000
_cell.angle_alpha   90.00
_cell.angle_beta   90.00
_cell.angle_gamma   90.00
#
_symmetry.space_group_name_H-M   'P 1'
#
loop_
_entity.id
_entity.type
_entity.pdbx_description
1 polymer ?
#
loop_
_entity_poly.entity_id
_entity_poly.type
_entity_poly.pdbx_seq_one_letter_code
_entity_poly.pdbx_strand_id
1 'polypeptide(L)'
;AKAMGLPLTVLAGMEVTTAEEVHVVCLFPDLPSAWAAGEEVESALLPVKNKPDIFGRQLILGPEEEPLGEFERLLINATSLSIDDMPGFAKRYGGIAFPAHIDRPSNSVFANLGYFPDYLDFPIAEVWRPEEFFRDGAHREVLEGRVILKDSDAHRLEDVPFPSVHSLLPAEVVLRPFQGVRPQPLPAKGLPLNLRHSGTGGGVVFLPPLPADGPAGEQ
;
A
#
# COMPACT_ATOMS: atom_id res chain seq x y z
N ALA A 1 6.52 -3.23 -16.21
CA ALA A 1 6.77 -1.82 -16.59
C ALA A 1 8.17 -1.66 -17.20
N LYS A 2 9.24 -1.95 -16.44
CA LYS A 2 10.62 -1.77 -16.94
C LYS A 2 10.92 -2.63 -18.17
N ALA A 3 10.52 -3.90 -18.17
CA ALA A 3 10.70 -4.81 -19.32
C ALA A 3 9.91 -4.38 -20.57
N MET A 4 8.83 -3.62 -20.40
CA MET A 4 8.01 -3.08 -21.48
C MET A 4 8.45 -1.67 -21.90
N GLY A 5 9.51 -1.10 -21.31
CA GLY A 5 9.96 0.25 -21.58
C GLY A 5 8.98 1.35 -21.16
N LEU A 6 8.03 1.05 -20.29
CA LEU A 6 7.06 2.04 -19.81
C LEU A 6 7.70 2.96 -18.76
N PRO A 7 7.45 4.27 -18.82
CA PRO A 7 7.97 5.24 -17.86
C PRO A 7 7.17 5.20 -16.55
N LEU A 8 7.11 4.01 -15.93
CA LEU A 8 6.39 3.77 -14.70
C LEU A 8 7.33 3.26 -13.62
N THR A 9 7.20 3.82 -12.42
CA THR A 9 7.80 3.26 -11.21
C THR A 9 6.73 2.43 -10.50
N VAL A 10 7.04 1.15 -10.28
CA VAL A 10 6.18 0.24 -9.53
C VAL A 10 6.85 -0.03 -8.19
N LEU A 11 6.15 0.26 -7.11
CA LEU A 11 6.57 -0.06 -5.76
C LEU A 11 5.92 -1.36 -5.32
N ALA A 12 6.68 -2.20 -4.64
CA ALA A 12 6.15 -3.38 -3.98
C ALA A 12 5.44 -2.96 -2.70
N GLY A 13 4.28 -3.53 -2.43
CA GLY A 13 3.52 -3.16 -1.23
C GLY A 13 2.42 -4.15 -0.92
N MET A 14 1.76 -3.88 0.20
CA MET A 14 0.61 -4.63 0.67
C MET A 14 -0.31 -3.71 1.46
N GLU A 15 -1.58 -4.05 1.52
CA GLU A 15 -2.53 -3.50 2.48
C GLU A 15 -2.71 -4.50 3.62
N VAL A 16 -2.57 -4.02 4.84
CA VAL A 16 -2.66 -4.83 6.07
C VAL A 16 -3.88 -4.38 6.85
N THR A 17 -4.75 -5.33 7.22
CA THR A 17 -5.82 -5.09 8.19
C THR A 17 -5.25 -5.24 9.59
N THR A 18 -5.19 -4.15 10.36
CA THR A 18 -4.66 -4.15 11.73
C THR A 18 -5.61 -4.82 12.72
N ALA A 19 -5.17 -5.01 13.96
CA ALA A 19 -6.00 -5.59 15.02
C ALA A 19 -7.25 -4.74 15.32
N GLU A 20 -7.20 -3.44 15.06
CA GLU A 20 -8.33 -2.51 15.16
C GLU A 20 -9.23 -2.51 13.92
N GLU A 21 -8.98 -3.43 12.97
CA GLU A 21 -9.68 -3.50 11.68
C GLU A 21 -9.50 -2.24 10.81
N VAL A 22 -8.39 -1.51 10.98
CA VAL A 22 -8.00 -0.40 10.12
C VAL A 22 -7.09 -0.90 9.01
N HIS A 23 -7.35 -0.48 7.78
CA HIS A 23 -6.47 -0.77 6.65
C HIS A 23 -5.27 0.18 6.65
N VAL A 24 -4.09 -0.39 6.48
CA VAL A 24 -2.82 0.34 6.40
C VAL A 24 -2.04 -0.13 5.18
N VAL A 25 -1.74 0.79 4.28
CA VAL A 25 -0.87 0.52 3.12
C VAL A 25 0.57 0.56 3.57
N CYS A 26 1.33 -0.47 3.20
CA CYS A 26 2.77 -0.55 3.39
C CYS A 26 3.45 -0.62 2.03
N LEU A 27 4.39 0.28 1.76
CA LEU A 27 5.20 0.30 0.53
C LEU A 27 6.65 0.06 0.87
N PHE A 28 7.33 -0.72 0.02
CA PHE A 28 8.71 -1.14 0.24
C PHE A 28 9.60 -0.79 -0.95
N PRO A 29 10.94 -0.62 -0.71
CA PRO A 29 11.88 -0.23 -1.75
C PRO A 29 12.09 -1.30 -2.82
N ASP A 30 11.90 -2.56 -2.46
CA ASP A 30 12.11 -3.71 -3.35
C ASP A 30 11.25 -4.92 -2.95
N LEU A 31 11.22 -5.92 -3.84
CA LEU A 31 10.48 -7.17 -3.61
C LEU A 31 11.00 -7.98 -2.43
N PRO A 32 12.32 -8.15 -2.20
CA PRO A 32 12.81 -8.86 -1.02
C PRO A 32 12.33 -8.26 0.30
N SER A 33 12.31 -6.93 0.42
CA SER A 33 11.81 -6.22 1.60
C SER A 33 10.31 -6.45 1.79
N ALA A 34 9.53 -6.30 0.71
CA ALA A 34 8.09 -6.57 0.73
C ALA A 34 7.78 -8.02 1.09
N TRP A 35 8.60 -8.96 0.59
CA TRP A 35 8.45 -10.38 0.88
C TRP A 35 8.67 -10.69 2.36
N ALA A 36 9.81 -10.23 2.92
CA ALA A 36 10.14 -10.44 4.32
C ALA A 36 9.07 -9.82 5.27
N ALA A 37 8.57 -8.63 4.91
CA ALA A 37 7.45 -8.01 5.61
C ALA A 37 6.17 -8.87 5.51
N GLY A 38 5.90 -9.43 4.32
CA GLY A 38 4.75 -10.31 4.07
C GLY A 38 4.77 -11.57 4.92
N GLU A 39 5.94 -12.19 5.14
CA GLU A 39 6.10 -13.35 6.02
C GLU A 39 5.74 -13.02 7.48
N GLU A 40 6.11 -11.81 7.97
CA GLU A 40 5.73 -11.36 9.30
C GLU A 40 4.21 -11.12 9.39
N VAL A 41 3.61 -10.47 8.37
CA VAL A 41 2.15 -10.27 8.29
C VAL A 41 1.42 -11.61 8.24
N GLU A 42 1.88 -12.55 7.44
CA GLU A 42 1.32 -13.90 7.39
C GLU A 42 1.33 -14.58 8.78
N SER A 43 2.43 -14.43 9.50
CA SER A 43 2.55 -14.99 10.86
C SER A 43 1.58 -14.34 11.84
N ALA A 44 1.22 -13.08 11.62
CA ALA A 44 0.28 -12.32 12.43
C ALA A 44 -1.20 -12.56 12.05
N LEU A 45 -1.49 -13.20 10.90
CA LEU A 45 -2.85 -13.57 10.52
C LEU A 45 -3.41 -14.64 11.44
N LEU A 46 -4.70 -14.54 11.75
CA LEU A 46 -5.42 -15.60 12.46
C LEU A 46 -5.33 -16.93 11.67
N PRO A 47 -5.19 -18.08 12.37
CA PRO A 47 -5.09 -19.39 11.73
C PRO A 47 -6.45 -19.90 11.23
N VAL A 48 -7.20 -19.06 10.54
CA VAL A 48 -8.51 -19.36 9.96
C VAL A 48 -8.30 -19.70 8.49
N LYS A 49 -8.79 -20.87 8.06
CA LYS A 49 -8.73 -21.25 6.65
C LYS A 49 -9.75 -20.47 5.82
N ASN A 50 -9.34 -20.12 4.61
CA ASN A 50 -10.26 -19.56 3.62
C ASN A 50 -11.38 -20.56 3.28
N LYS A 51 -12.56 -20.02 3.00
CA LYS A 51 -13.72 -20.76 2.48
C LYS A 51 -14.07 -20.18 1.10
N PRO A 52 -13.53 -20.77 0.02
CA PRO A 52 -13.69 -20.23 -1.32
C PRO A 52 -15.13 -20.00 -1.78
N ASP A 53 -16.06 -20.84 -1.30
CA ASP A 53 -17.50 -20.73 -1.61
C ASP A 53 -18.14 -19.46 -1.01
N ILE A 54 -17.50 -18.86 0.03
CA ILE A 54 -18.00 -17.67 0.73
C ILE A 54 -17.17 -16.45 0.33
N PHE A 55 -15.85 -16.57 0.41
CA PHE A 55 -14.91 -15.44 0.28
C PHE A 55 -14.19 -15.39 -1.06
N GLY A 56 -14.42 -16.37 -1.93
CA GLY A 56 -13.68 -16.51 -3.18
C GLY A 56 -12.31 -17.19 -3.01
N ARG A 57 -11.69 -17.51 -4.13
CA ARG A 57 -10.36 -18.13 -4.17
C ARG A 57 -9.28 -17.06 -3.97
N GLN A 58 -8.30 -17.36 -3.15
CA GLN A 58 -7.12 -16.52 -2.90
C GLN A 58 -5.94 -17.05 -3.70
N LEU A 59 -5.86 -16.65 -4.98
CA LEU A 59 -4.88 -17.17 -5.92
C LEU A 59 -3.50 -16.55 -5.72
N ILE A 60 -2.47 -17.38 -5.73
CA ILE A 60 -1.09 -16.98 -5.94
C ILE A 60 -0.86 -17.02 -7.46
N LEU A 61 -0.51 -15.88 -8.05
CA LEU A 61 -0.35 -15.74 -9.49
C LEU A 61 1.12 -15.56 -9.86
N GLY A 62 1.52 -16.14 -10.96
CA GLY A 62 2.79 -15.90 -11.59
C GLY A 62 2.82 -14.63 -12.45
N PRO A 63 3.96 -14.31 -13.08
CA PRO A 63 4.14 -13.09 -13.86
C PRO A 63 3.25 -13.02 -15.11
N GLU A 64 2.83 -14.16 -15.66
CA GLU A 64 1.93 -14.26 -16.81
C GLU A 64 0.46 -14.49 -16.38
N GLU A 65 0.16 -14.14 -15.10
CA GLU A 65 -1.16 -14.33 -14.47
C GLU A 65 -1.58 -15.81 -14.33
N GLU A 66 -0.65 -16.75 -14.51
CA GLU A 66 -0.89 -18.16 -14.32
C GLU A 66 -1.05 -18.50 -12.81
N PRO A 67 -2.04 -19.33 -12.41
CA PRO A 67 -2.18 -19.75 -11.04
C PRO A 67 -1.04 -20.66 -10.60
N LEU A 68 -0.25 -20.25 -9.61
CA LEU A 68 0.81 -21.04 -8.98
C LEU A 68 0.34 -21.81 -7.76
N GLY A 69 -0.76 -21.39 -7.16
CA GLY A 69 -1.32 -21.99 -5.94
C GLY A 69 -2.45 -21.14 -5.35
N GLU A 70 -2.83 -21.52 -4.15
CA GLU A 70 -3.81 -20.77 -3.35
C GLU A 70 -3.25 -20.48 -1.97
N PHE A 71 -3.56 -19.31 -1.45
CA PHE A 71 -3.22 -18.96 -0.09
C PHE A 71 -4.29 -19.51 0.86
N GLU A 72 -3.88 -20.32 1.84
CA GLU A 72 -4.82 -21.07 2.64
C GLU A 72 -5.49 -20.29 3.76
N ARG A 73 -4.76 -19.32 4.37
CA ARG A 73 -5.34 -18.50 5.45
C ARG A 73 -6.25 -17.44 4.89
N LEU A 74 -7.32 -17.12 5.59
CA LEU A 74 -8.29 -16.10 5.18
C LEU A 74 -7.67 -14.70 5.30
N LEU A 75 -7.40 -14.08 4.15
CA LEU A 75 -6.71 -12.78 4.05
C LEU A 75 -7.56 -11.59 4.50
N ILE A 76 -8.89 -11.70 4.45
CA ILE A 76 -9.79 -10.61 4.87
C ILE A 76 -9.80 -10.41 6.39
N ASN A 77 -9.26 -11.35 7.16
CA ASN A 77 -9.21 -11.23 8.61
C ASN A 77 -8.20 -10.15 9.02
N ALA A 78 -8.52 -9.51 10.15
CA ALA A 78 -7.56 -8.69 10.86
C ALA A 78 -6.35 -9.52 11.30
N THR A 79 -5.18 -8.88 11.28
CA THR A 79 -3.96 -9.42 11.87
C THR A 79 -3.90 -9.12 13.36
N SER A 80 -2.92 -9.64 14.06
CA SER A 80 -2.61 -9.24 15.44
C SER A 80 -1.72 -8.01 15.53
N LEU A 81 -1.35 -7.39 14.41
CA LEU A 81 -0.54 -6.17 14.37
C LEU A 81 -1.43 -4.96 14.70
N SER A 82 -1.02 -4.17 15.71
CA SER A 82 -1.72 -2.93 16.04
C SER A 82 -1.39 -1.83 15.03
N ILE A 83 -2.33 -0.90 14.81
CA ILE A 83 -2.10 0.30 14.00
C ILE A 83 -0.90 1.10 14.53
N ASP A 84 -0.68 1.11 15.83
CA ASP A 84 0.43 1.81 16.48
C ASP A 84 1.79 1.26 16.07
N ASP A 85 1.86 -0.04 15.78
CA ASP A 85 3.09 -0.72 15.39
C ASP A 85 3.44 -0.54 13.90
N MET A 86 2.47 -0.17 13.07
CA MET A 86 2.62 -0.18 11.61
C MET A 86 3.71 0.74 11.07
N PRO A 87 3.92 1.98 11.58
CA PRO A 87 5.05 2.81 11.13
C PRO A 87 6.40 2.15 11.42
N GLY A 88 6.55 1.60 12.63
CA GLY A 88 7.75 0.86 13.05
C GLY A 88 7.95 -0.43 12.26
N PHE A 89 6.87 -1.16 12.01
CA PHE A 89 6.85 -2.36 11.17
C PHE A 89 7.41 -2.07 9.78
N ALA A 90 6.82 -1.15 9.04
CA ALA A 90 7.26 -0.83 7.68
C ALA A 90 8.73 -0.35 7.65
N LYS A 91 9.12 0.48 8.63
CA LYS A 91 10.48 1.02 8.76
C LYS A 91 11.52 -0.08 8.95
N ARG A 92 11.23 -1.17 9.68
CA ARG A 92 12.16 -2.31 9.86
C ARG A 92 12.58 -2.93 8.53
N TYR A 93 11.69 -2.89 7.54
CA TYR A 93 11.92 -3.40 6.17
C TYR A 93 12.30 -2.30 5.16
N GLY A 94 12.69 -1.12 5.65
CA GLY A 94 13.07 0.03 4.81
C GLY A 94 11.89 0.67 4.09
N GLY A 95 10.66 0.34 4.49
CA GLY A 95 9.42 0.82 3.88
C GLY A 95 8.80 2.00 4.62
N ILE A 96 7.64 2.38 4.14
CA ILE A 96 6.73 3.35 4.76
C ILE A 96 5.36 2.72 4.94
N ALA A 97 4.62 3.20 5.95
CA ALA A 97 3.23 2.85 6.15
C ALA A 97 2.37 4.11 6.21
N PHE A 98 1.11 4.00 5.81
CA PHE A 98 0.11 5.03 5.98
C PHE A 98 -1.30 4.43 6.00
N PRO A 99 -2.24 5.03 6.75
CA PRO A 99 -3.61 4.55 6.80
C PRO A 99 -4.31 4.78 5.48
N ALA A 100 -5.00 3.75 4.99
CA ALA A 100 -5.76 3.75 3.76
C ALA A 100 -7.11 4.47 3.95
N HIS A 101 -7.59 5.13 2.89
CA HIS A 101 -8.96 5.66 2.74
C HIS A 101 -9.63 6.06 4.08
N ILE A 102 -8.97 6.95 4.85
CA ILE A 102 -9.37 7.31 6.24
C ILE A 102 -10.81 7.83 6.37
N ASP A 103 -11.41 8.26 5.27
CA ASP A 103 -12.78 8.78 5.15
C ASP A 103 -13.82 7.72 4.74
N ARG A 104 -13.44 6.45 4.59
CA ARG A 104 -14.37 5.36 4.31
C ARG A 104 -15.20 4.98 5.55
N PRO A 105 -16.45 4.51 5.37
CA PRO A 105 -17.33 4.13 6.48
C PRO A 105 -16.96 2.80 7.14
N SER A 106 -15.95 2.09 6.64
CA SER A 106 -15.45 0.83 7.18
C SER A 106 -13.94 0.72 6.97
N ASN A 107 -13.29 -0.03 7.84
CA ASN A 107 -11.86 -0.34 7.78
C ASN A 107 -10.96 0.90 7.71
N SER A 108 -11.42 2.02 8.24
CA SER A 108 -10.71 3.29 8.24
C SER A 108 -10.43 3.78 9.67
N VAL A 109 -9.48 4.69 9.80
CA VAL A 109 -9.14 5.30 11.10
C VAL A 109 -10.37 5.92 11.74
N PHE A 110 -11.14 6.73 10.99
CA PHE A 110 -12.31 7.40 11.54
C PHE A 110 -13.47 6.44 11.84
N ALA A 111 -13.69 5.42 11.01
CA ALA A 111 -14.77 4.46 11.24
C ALA A 111 -14.52 3.58 12.46
N ASN A 112 -13.27 3.16 12.67
CA ASN A 112 -12.92 2.17 13.68
C ASN A 112 -12.41 2.80 14.98
N LEU A 113 -11.70 3.94 14.92
CA LEU A 113 -11.18 4.65 16.10
C LEU A 113 -12.02 5.87 16.49
N GLY A 114 -12.85 6.40 15.58
CA GLY A 114 -13.67 7.58 15.80
C GLY A 114 -12.94 8.93 15.62
N TYR A 115 -11.63 8.93 15.57
CA TYR A 115 -10.77 10.10 15.39
C TYR A 115 -9.41 9.68 14.83
N PHE A 116 -8.61 10.64 14.39
CA PHE A 116 -7.22 10.39 14.01
C PHE A 116 -6.31 10.66 15.20
N PRO A 117 -5.69 9.64 15.82
CA PRO A 117 -4.83 9.86 16.99
C PRO A 117 -3.57 10.67 16.64
N ASP A 118 -3.28 11.71 17.42
CA ASP A 118 -2.15 12.62 17.19
C ASP A 118 -0.79 11.93 17.32
N TYR A 119 -0.73 10.86 18.10
CA TYR A 119 0.50 10.11 18.33
C TYR A 119 0.86 9.15 17.20
N LEU A 120 -0.06 8.90 16.25
CA LEU A 120 0.23 8.05 15.10
C LEU A 120 1.17 8.76 14.12
N ASP A 121 2.41 8.31 14.08
CA ASP A 121 3.50 8.89 13.27
C ASP A 121 3.44 8.41 11.80
N PHE A 122 2.31 8.67 11.15
CA PHE A 122 2.16 8.42 9.72
C PHE A 122 2.47 9.69 8.93
N PRO A 123 3.44 9.67 8.01
CA PRO A 123 3.78 10.83 7.20
C PRO A 123 2.77 11.13 6.08
N ILE A 124 1.92 10.17 5.78
CA ILE A 124 0.91 10.21 4.71
C ILE A 124 -0.42 9.75 5.31
N ALA A 125 -1.53 10.29 4.80
CA ALA A 125 -2.86 9.73 4.99
C ALA A 125 -3.58 9.69 3.64
N GLU A 126 -4.17 8.57 3.30
CA GLU A 126 -4.96 8.43 2.09
C GLU A 126 -6.40 8.83 2.36
N VAL A 127 -6.94 9.67 1.48
CA VAL A 127 -8.32 10.17 1.55
C VAL A 127 -9.00 9.92 0.20
N TRP A 128 -10.11 9.20 0.21
CA TRP A 128 -10.86 8.87 -0.99
C TRP A 128 -11.57 10.09 -1.60
N ARG A 129 -12.20 10.92 -0.74
CA ARG A 129 -12.95 12.12 -1.14
C ARG A 129 -12.49 13.36 -0.38
N PRO A 130 -11.28 13.87 -0.62
CA PRO A 130 -10.73 14.96 0.16
C PRO A 130 -11.58 16.25 0.11
N GLU A 131 -12.24 16.54 -1.02
CA GLU A 131 -13.09 17.71 -1.17
C GLU A 131 -14.33 17.67 -0.24
N GLU A 132 -14.85 16.46 0.05
CA GLU A 132 -15.94 16.25 0.98
C GLU A 132 -15.43 16.16 2.41
N PHE A 133 -14.35 15.43 2.63
CA PHE A 133 -13.80 15.15 3.95
C PHE A 133 -13.29 16.42 4.65
N PHE A 134 -12.64 17.33 3.92
CA PHE A 134 -12.12 18.60 4.44
C PHE A 134 -13.08 19.79 4.26
N ARG A 135 -14.33 19.55 3.87
CA ARG A 135 -15.31 20.61 3.64
C ARG A 135 -15.49 21.46 4.90
N ASP A 136 -15.58 22.78 4.70
CA ASP A 136 -15.78 23.77 5.75
C ASP A 136 -14.72 23.74 6.87
N GLY A 137 -13.55 23.17 6.56
CA GLY A 137 -12.43 23.06 7.49
C GLY A 137 -12.55 21.91 8.50
N ALA A 138 -13.42 20.92 8.21
CA ALA A 138 -13.46 19.68 8.99
C ALA A 138 -12.12 18.93 8.91
N HIS A 139 -11.80 18.17 9.94
CA HIS A 139 -10.65 17.25 10.01
C HIS A 139 -9.29 17.90 9.70
N ARG A 140 -9.13 19.22 9.98
CA ARG A 140 -7.87 19.93 9.69
C ARG A 140 -6.67 19.37 10.44
N GLU A 141 -6.89 18.75 11.59
CA GLU A 141 -5.88 18.08 12.38
C GLU A 141 -5.13 16.99 11.59
N VAL A 142 -5.80 16.37 10.61
CA VAL A 142 -5.18 15.37 9.74
C VAL A 142 -4.14 15.99 8.80
N LEU A 143 -4.30 17.26 8.44
CA LEU A 143 -3.39 17.98 7.55
C LEU A 143 -2.05 18.32 8.22
N GLU A 144 -2.03 18.38 9.56
CA GLU A 144 -0.84 18.80 10.30
C GLU A 144 0.27 17.75 10.19
N GLY A 145 1.37 18.13 9.52
CA GLY A 145 2.55 17.30 9.37
C GLY A 145 2.41 16.12 8.40
N ARG A 146 1.29 15.98 7.68
CA ARG A 146 1.01 14.87 6.78
C ARG A 146 0.78 15.31 5.35
N VAL A 147 1.12 14.44 4.45
CA VAL A 147 0.76 14.57 3.03
C VAL A 147 -0.53 13.80 2.78
N ILE A 148 -1.49 14.44 2.13
CA ILE A 148 -2.73 13.79 1.75
C ILE A 148 -2.58 13.15 0.37
N LEU A 149 -2.74 11.83 0.33
CA LEU A 149 -2.80 11.05 -0.88
C LEU A 149 -4.27 10.89 -1.30
N LYS A 150 -4.56 11.21 -2.54
CA LYS A 150 -5.84 10.86 -3.16
C LYS A 150 -5.58 9.77 -4.19
N ASP A 151 -6.24 8.65 -4.05
CA ASP A 151 -6.25 7.60 -5.06
C ASP A 151 -7.66 7.03 -5.27
N SER A 152 -7.77 5.97 -6.04
CA SER A 152 -9.07 5.39 -6.38
C SER A 152 -9.39 4.13 -5.59
N ASP A 153 -8.44 3.59 -4.83
CA ASP A 153 -8.57 2.27 -4.21
C ASP A 153 -9.09 1.23 -5.24
N ALA A 154 -8.47 1.24 -6.43
CA ALA A 154 -8.92 0.49 -7.59
C ALA A 154 -8.76 -1.02 -7.38
N HIS A 155 -9.87 -1.76 -7.45
CA HIS A 155 -9.91 -3.21 -7.37
C HIS A 155 -10.03 -3.87 -8.75
N ARG A 156 -10.36 -3.07 -9.77
CA ARG A 156 -10.50 -3.49 -11.16
C ARG A 156 -9.79 -2.52 -12.07
N LEU A 157 -9.46 -2.96 -13.28
CA LEU A 157 -8.75 -2.12 -14.25
C LEU A 157 -9.55 -0.86 -14.62
N GLU A 158 -10.87 -0.99 -14.73
CA GLU A 158 -11.78 0.13 -15.02
C GLU A 158 -11.85 1.18 -13.91
N ASP A 159 -11.49 0.81 -12.67
CA ASP A 159 -11.48 1.72 -11.52
C ASP A 159 -10.18 2.53 -11.45
N VAL A 160 -9.15 2.16 -12.23
CA VAL A 160 -7.90 2.91 -12.31
C VAL A 160 -8.16 4.22 -13.08
N PRO A 161 -7.99 5.39 -12.45
CA PRO A 161 -8.28 6.65 -13.12
C PRO A 161 -7.32 6.90 -14.27
N PHE A 162 -7.79 7.58 -15.30
CA PHE A 162 -6.92 8.05 -16.38
C PHE A 162 -5.83 8.97 -15.83
N PRO A 163 -4.65 9.06 -16.50
CA PRO A 163 -3.50 9.86 -16.04
C PRO A 163 -3.78 11.35 -15.79
N SER A 164 -4.96 11.85 -16.18
CA SER A 164 -5.40 13.23 -15.90
C SER A 164 -5.87 13.46 -14.46
N VAL A 165 -6.14 12.40 -13.70
CA VAL A 165 -6.48 12.48 -12.29
C VAL A 165 -5.21 12.23 -11.50
N HIS A 166 -4.44 13.28 -11.27
CA HIS A 166 -3.19 13.19 -10.54
C HIS A 166 -3.47 13.06 -9.04
N SER A 167 -2.89 12.04 -8.44
CA SER A 167 -2.54 12.08 -7.04
C SER A 167 -1.67 13.31 -6.81
N LEU A 168 -2.07 14.22 -5.92
CA LEU A 168 -1.38 15.49 -5.68
C LEU A 168 -0.03 15.33 -4.95
N LEU A 169 0.45 14.08 -4.83
CA LEU A 169 1.75 13.83 -4.24
C LEU A 169 2.86 14.15 -5.24
N PRO A 170 3.79 15.02 -4.87
CA PRO A 170 5.09 15.01 -5.51
C PRO A 170 5.68 13.59 -5.33
N ALA A 171 6.06 12.95 -6.43
CA ALA A 171 6.74 11.64 -6.40
C ALA A 171 7.89 11.61 -5.37
N GLU A 172 8.50 12.75 -5.13
CA GLU A 172 9.55 12.99 -4.14
C GLU A 172 9.13 12.61 -2.72
N VAL A 173 7.87 12.80 -2.31
CA VAL A 173 7.41 12.51 -0.95
C VAL A 173 7.29 11.01 -0.72
N VAL A 174 6.73 10.28 -1.68
CA VAL A 174 6.60 8.81 -1.58
C VAL A 174 7.93 8.12 -1.86
N LEU A 175 8.75 8.66 -2.77
CA LEU A 175 10.03 8.05 -3.15
C LEU A 175 11.21 8.50 -2.28
N ARG A 176 11.10 9.62 -1.53
CA ARG A 176 12.18 10.10 -0.65
C ARG A 176 12.69 9.03 0.33
N PRO A 177 11.83 8.23 0.98
CA PRO A 177 12.29 7.15 1.85
C PRO A 177 13.11 6.09 1.12
N PHE A 178 12.95 5.96 -0.20
CA PHE A 178 13.62 4.95 -1.03
C PHE A 178 14.81 5.49 -1.81
N GLN A 179 15.14 6.77 -1.68
CA GLN A 179 16.31 7.37 -2.34
C GLN A 179 17.61 6.76 -1.78
N GLY A 180 18.45 6.25 -2.69
CA GLY A 180 19.72 5.62 -2.34
C GLY A 180 19.63 4.12 -1.99
N VAL A 181 18.45 3.53 -1.96
CA VAL A 181 18.28 2.09 -1.80
C VAL A 181 18.70 1.38 -3.09
N ARG A 182 19.73 0.52 -3.00
CA ARG A 182 20.12 -0.34 -4.12
C ARG A 182 19.20 -1.57 -4.13
N PRO A 183 18.59 -1.93 -5.28
CA PRO A 183 17.82 -3.16 -5.39
C PRO A 183 18.64 -4.37 -4.93
N GLN A 184 18.12 -5.13 -4.02
CA GLN A 184 18.71 -6.41 -3.62
C GLN A 184 18.44 -7.46 -4.71
N PRO A 185 19.38 -8.38 -4.98
CA PRO A 185 19.10 -9.50 -5.88
C PRO A 185 18.03 -10.40 -5.26
N LEU A 186 17.10 -10.85 -6.09
CA LEU A 186 16.06 -11.79 -5.68
C LEU A 186 16.68 -13.06 -5.07
N PRO A 187 16.13 -13.60 -3.99
CA PRO A 187 16.59 -14.86 -3.43
C PRO A 187 16.43 -15.99 -4.46
N ALA A 188 17.41 -16.90 -4.53
CA ALA A 188 17.48 -17.97 -5.54
C ALA A 188 16.37 -19.03 -5.45
N LYS A 189 15.49 -18.98 -4.47
CA LYS A 189 14.30 -19.82 -4.36
C LYS A 189 13.11 -19.03 -4.88
N GLY A 190 12.47 -19.59 -5.92
CA GLY A 190 11.39 -18.97 -6.66
C GLY A 190 10.37 -18.25 -5.79
N LEU A 191 10.21 -16.97 -6.07
CA LEU A 191 9.19 -16.12 -5.48
C LEU A 191 7.84 -16.57 -6.00
N PRO A 192 6.87 -16.91 -5.16
CA PRO A 192 5.47 -16.84 -5.56
C PRO A 192 5.15 -15.36 -5.77
N LEU A 193 4.80 -15.01 -7.00
CA LEU A 193 4.52 -13.64 -7.38
C LEU A 193 3.02 -13.38 -7.29
N ASN A 194 2.67 -12.28 -6.67
CA ASN A 194 1.35 -11.66 -6.64
C ASN A 194 0.21 -12.43 -5.95
N LEU A 195 -0.07 -12.04 -4.71
CA LEU A 195 -1.37 -12.27 -4.09
C LEU A 195 -2.36 -11.27 -4.70
N ARG A 196 -3.23 -11.73 -5.61
CA ARG A 196 -4.43 -10.99 -5.98
C ARG A 196 -5.60 -11.52 -5.16
N HIS A 197 -6.20 -10.65 -4.40
CA HIS A 197 -7.46 -10.93 -3.75
C HIS A 197 -8.60 -10.61 -4.72
N SER A 198 -9.46 -11.59 -5.01
CA SER A 198 -10.70 -11.38 -5.75
C SER A 198 -11.78 -10.88 -4.80
N GLY A 199 -11.69 -9.65 -4.38
CA GLY A 199 -12.66 -9.02 -3.49
C GLY A 199 -11.97 -8.28 -2.35
N THR A 200 -11.92 -6.98 -2.45
CA THR A 200 -11.51 -5.97 -1.47
C THR A 200 -10.02 -5.92 -1.12
N GLY A 201 -9.32 -4.96 -1.69
CA GLY A 201 -8.05 -4.43 -1.21
C GLY A 201 -6.81 -4.87 -1.99
N GLY A 202 -6.42 -4.10 -2.96
CA GLY A 202 -5.13 -4.17 -3.61
C GLY A 202 -4.98 -2.98 -4.57
N GLY A 203 -4.56 -1.84 -4.04
CA GLY A 203 -4.30 -0.65 -4.84
C GLY A 203 -2.98 -0.78 -5.60
N VAL A 204 -2.96 -0.36 -6.85
CA VAL A 204 -1.74 -0.14 -7.63
C VAL A 204 -1.43 1.35 -7.57
N VAL A 205 -0.29 1.71 -6.97
CA VAL A 205 0.17 3.11 -6.94
C VAL A 205 1.01 3.37 -8.19
N PHE A 206 0.56 4.28 -9.05
CA PHE A 206 1.29 4.75 -10.21
C PHE A 206 1.96 6.09 -9.88
N LEU A 207 3.28 6.16 -10.02
CA LEU A 207 4.05 7.39 -9.83
C LEU A 207 4.66 7.83 -11.15
N PRO A 208 4.71 9.13 -11.47
CA PRO A 208 5.39 9.63 -12.63
C PRO A 208 6.90 9.35 -12.56
N PRO A 209 7.60 9.26 -13.69
CA PRO A 209 9.04 9.06 -13.70
C PRO A 209 9.75 10.23 -12.99
N LEU A 210 10.80 9.91 -12.24
CA LEU A 210 11.71 10.95 -11.71
C LEU A 210 12.25 11.76 -12.89
N PRO A 211 12.34 13.09 -12.78
CA PRO A 211 13.03 13.90 -13.79
C PRO A 211 14.46 13.36 -13.94
N ALA A 212 14.86 13.14 -15.19
CA ALA A 212 16.26 12.83 -15.51
C ALA A 212 17.14 13.93 -14.90
N ASP A 213 18.26 13.52 -14.32
CA ASP A 213 19.24 14.39 -13.66
C ASP A 213 19.41 15.71 -14.41
N GLY A 214 19.41 16.80 -13.64
CA GLY A 214 19.56 18.15 -14.15
C GLY A 214 20.83 18.35 -14.98
N PRO A 215 20.94 19.45 -15.70
CA PRO A 215 21.96 19.65 -16.73
C PRO A 215 23.35 19.51 -16.14
N ALA A 216 24.15 18.66 -16.78
CA ALA A 216 25.58 18.62 -16.58
C ALA A 216 26.12 20.04 -16.85
N GLY A 217 26.71 20.61 -15.80
CA GLY A 217 27.28 21.94 -15.90
C GLY A 217 28.29 22.03 -17.03
N GLU A 218 28.10 23.04 -17.88
CA GLU A 218 29.09 23.52 -18.79
C GLU A 218 30.32 24.06 -18.02
N GLN A 219 31.45 23.58 -18.41
CA GLN A 219 32.69 24.38 -18.45
C GLN A 219 33.19 24.41 -19.87
#